data_5f33ef998b15ecede3735478c55144b1
#
_entry.id   5f33ef998b15ecede3735478c55144b1
#
_cell.length_a   1.000
_cell.length_b   1.000
_cell.length_c   1.000
_cell.angle_alpha   90.00
_cell.angle_beta   90.00
_cell.angle_gamma   90.00
#
_symmetry.space_group_name_H-M   'P 1'
#
loop_
_entity.id
_entity.type
_entity.pdbx_description
1 polymer ?
#
loop_
_entity_poly.entity_id
_entity_poly.type
_entity_poly.pdbx_seq_one_letter_code
_entity_poly.pdbx_strand_id
1 'polypeptide(L)'
;MSFAIPVSGSAGRRGAGRPRHTTIASTLSPRDQILDAAGQLFVTRGFAATSTREIAEKVGIRQASLYYHFAGKDEILGALLDRTLRPTLDQVDQILTLTADDPRPTALYLLALVDINTLATAPHNIGLLARVPDVMASPVATEYVAGRRDLLGAYRDLATAVLDSSRSEALDPDSLGELVLQLVETVISVRASGRAITNTVTRAIAASCLSLCGADTNAVLSAQSVVRDRLDAFANQRRV
;
A
#
# COMPACT_ATOMS: atom_id res chain seq x y z
N MET A 1 -13.17 -21.04 -79.00
CA MET A 1 -13.34 -19.69 -79.60
C MET A 1 -13.45 -18.66 -78.49
N SER A 2 -12.62 -17.82 -78.43
CA SER A 2 -12.42 -16.37 -78.27
C SER A 2 -11.96 -15.96 -76.86
N PHE A 3 -10.76 -15.70 -76.76
CA PHE A 3 -9.94 -14.49 -76.59
C PHE A 3 -10.51 -13.42 -75.66
N ALA A 4 -9.78 -13.06 -74.60
CA ALA A 4 -9.09 -11.79 -74.40
C ALA A 4 -8.26 -11.79 -73.11
N ILE A 5 -7.05 -11.20 -73.25
CA ILE A 5 -5.97 -10.99 -72.31
C ILE A 5 -6.01 -9.52 -71.84
N PRO A 6 -5.10 -9.08 -70.96
CA PRO A 6 -5.21 -8.71 -69.56
C PRO A 6 -5.02 -7.19 -69.33
N VAL A 7 -5.21 -6.72 -68.08
CA VAL A 7 -4.57 -5.44 -67.67
C VAL A 7 -4.04 -5.54 -66.24
N SER A 8 -2.77 -5.33 -66.10
CA SER A 8 -2.02 -5.19 -64.88
C SER A 8 -2.41 -3.93 -64.11
N GLY A 9 -2.66 -4.08 -62.82
CA GLY A 9 -2.78 -2.97 -61.88
C GLY A 9 -2.00 -3.29 -60.60
N SER A 10 -0.83 -2.70 -60.46
CA SER A 10 0.01 -2.75 -59.28
C SER A 10 -0.69 -1.97 -58.14
N ALA A 11 -1.15 -2.65 -57.12
CA ALA A 11 -1.60 -2.03 -55.85
C ALA A 11 -0.58 -2.32 -54.75
N GLY A 12 0.02 -1.26 -54.25
CA GLY A 12 1.06 -1.28 -53.23
C GLY A 12 0.62 -2.02 -51.95
N ARG A 13 1.48 -2.91 -51.51
CA ARG A 13 1.40 -3.55 -50.20
C ARG A 13 1.59 -2.47 -49.13
N ARG A 14 0.51 -2.06 -48.50
CA ARG A 14 0.56 -1.40 -47.19
C ARG A 14 1.00 -2.48 -46.19
N GLY A 15 2.17 -2.27 -45.56
CA GLY A 15 2.70 -3.14 -44.54
C GLY A 15 1.71 -3.31 -43.41
N ALA A 16 1.27 -4.54 -43.20
CA ALA A 16 0.49 -4.91 -42.01
C ALA A 16 1.33 -4.63 -40.76
N GLY A 17 0.88 -3.74 -39.94
CA GLY A 17 1.47 -3.49 -38.62
C GLY A 17 1.51 -4.82 -37.84
N ARG A 18 2.65 -5.07 -37.21
CA ARG A 18 2.90 -6.26 -36.36
C ARG A 18 1.74 -6.45 -35.39
N PRO A 19 1.12 -7.64 -35.31
CA PRO A 19 0.03 -7.87 -34.36
C PRO A 19 0.50 -7.52 -32.94
N ARG A 20 -0.26 -6.69 -32.23
CA ARG A 20 -0.11 -6.56 -30.79
C ARG A 20 -0.28 -7.95 -30.19
N HIS A 21 0.73 -8.40 -29.44
CA HIS A 21 0.53 -9.54 -28.55
C HIS A 21 -0.77 -9.30 -27.77
N THR A 22 -1.68 -10.26 -27.87
CA THR A 22 -2.97 -10.26 -27.16
C THR A 22 -2.65 -10.35 -25.66
N THR A 23 -2.37 -9.22 -25.07
CA THR A 23 -2.36 -9.07 -23.62
C THR A 23 -3.83 -9.17 -23.21
N ILE A 24 -4.16 -10.12 -22.36
CA ILE A 24 -5.43 -10.14 -21.61
C ILE A 24 -5.66 -8.71 -21.18
N ALA A 25 -6.79 -8.11 -21.61
CA ALA A 25 -7.08 -6.72 -21.33
C ALA A 25 -7.01 -6.53 -19.81
N SER A 26 -5.96 -5.90 -19.33
CA SER A 26 -5.81 -5.56 -17.92
C SER A 26 -6.97 -4.63 -17.57
N THR A 27 -7.71 -4.95 -16.52
CA THR A 27 -8.76 -4.07 -15.97
C THR A 27 -8.19 -2.80 -15.34
N LEU A 28 -6.86 -2.74 -15.20
CA LEU A 28 -6.14 -1.59 -14.62
C LEU A 28 -6.05 -0.44 -15.61
N SER A 29 -6.15 0.79 -15.11
CA SER A 29 -5.85 2.00 -15.88
C SER A 29 -4.40 1.97 -16.41
N PRO A 30 -4.05 2.68 -17.50
CA PRO A 30 -2.66 2.77 -17.97
C PRO A 30 -1.69 3.24 -16.87
N ARG A 31 -2.13 4.19 -16.03
CA ARG A 31 -1.35 4.69 -14.89
C ARG A 31 -1.10 3.58 -13.87
N ASP A 32 -2.11 2.76 -13.56
CA ASP A 32 -1.97 1.65 -12.62
C ASP A 32 -1.12 0.51 -13.16
N GLN A 33 -1.18 0.24 -14.47
CA GLN A 33 -0.28 -0.74 -15.12
C GLN A 33 1.19 -0.31 -15.01
N ILE A 34 1.49 0.98 -15.15
CA ILE A 34 2.84 1.51 -14.96
C ILE A 34 3.28 1.34 -13.50
N LEU A 35 2.41 1.67 -12.54
CA LEU A 35 2.71 1.52 -11.11
C LEU A 35 2.92 0.04 -10.74
N ASP A 36 2.10 -0.87 -11.26
CA ASP A 36 2.26 -2.31 -11.01
C ASP A 36 3.60 -2.83 -11.53
N ALA A 37 3.93 -2.52 -12.80
CA ALA A 37 5.19 -2.92 -13.42
C ALA A 37 6.41 -2.32 -12.69
N ALA A 38 6.34 -1.04 -12.33
CA ALA A 38 7.40 -0.35 -11.61
C ALA A 38 7.59 -0.92 -10.20
N GLY A 39 6.49 -1.13 -9.46
CA GLY A 39 6.52 -1.72 -8.12
C GLY A 39 7.21 -3.07 -8.11
N GLN A 40 6.87 -3.94 -9.07
CA GLN A 40 7.55 -5.22 -9.22
C GLN A 40 9.05 -5.06 -9.49
N LEU A 41 9.45 -4.18 -10.41
CA LEU A 41 10.86 -3.97 -10.75
C LEU A 41 11.63 -3.34 -9.59
N PHE A 42 11.09 -2.34 -8.93
CA PHE A 42 11.74 -1.66 -7.80
C PHE A 42 11.99 -2.62 -6.63
N VAL A 43 11.01 -3.47 -6.31
CA VAL A 43 11.17 -4.45 -5.22
C VAL A 43 12.13 -5.59 -5.58
N THR A 44 12.13 -6.05 -6.85
CA THR A 44 12.95 -7.22 -7.24
C THR A 44 14.36 -6.87 -7.67
N ARG A 45 14.59 -5.69 -8.26
CA ARG A 45 15.89 -5.26 -8.80
C ARG A 45 16.49 -4.07 -8.05
N GLY A 46 15.69 -3.37 -7.27
CA GLY A 46 16.03 -2.11 -6.63
C GLY A 46 15.66 -0.89 -7.47
N PHE A 47 15.39 0.22 -6.78
CA PHE A 47 15.01 1.48 -7.41
C PHE A 47 16.12 2.04 -8.31
N ALA A 48 17.36 2.08 -7.83
CA ALA A 48 18.50 2.62 -8.58
C ALA A 48 18.76 1.86 -9.88
N ALA A 49 18.63 0.53 -9.86
CA ALA A 49 18.90 -0.35 -11.00
C ALA A 49 17.75 -0.43 -12.02
N THR A 50 16.62 0.25 -11.79
CA THR A 50 15.46 0.23 -12.68
C THR A 50 15.37 1.52 -13.47
N SER A 51 15.12 1.44 -14.78
CA SER A 51 14.91 2.58 -15.68
C SER A 51 13.45 2.71 -16.11
N THR A 52 13.02 3.93 -16.49
CA THR A 52 11.69 4.17 -17.09
C THR A 52 11.49 3.42 -18.40
N ARG A 53 12.57 3.14 -19.14
CA ARG A 53 12.53 2.33 -20.35
C ARG A 53 12.14 0.89 -20.04
N GLU A 54 12.74 0.26 -19.04
CA GLU A 54 12.41 -1.11 -18.62
C GLU A 54 10.98 -1.22 -18.10
N ILE A 55 10.51 -0.18 -17.38
CA ILE A 55 9.11 -0.12 -16.93
C ILE A 55 8.17 -0.07 -18.13
N ALA A 56 8.45 0.81 -19.13
CA ALA A 56 7.64 0.93 -20.34
C ALA A 56 7.64 -0.37 -21.16
N GLU A 57 8.80 -1.02 -21.33
CA GLU A 57 8.95 -2.31 -21.99
C GLU A 57 8.12 -3.40 -21.29
N LYS A 58 8.14 -3.43 -19.94
CA LYS A 58 7.37 -4.39 -19.15
C LYS A 58 5.86 -4.22 -19.29
N VAL A 59 5.37 -2.97 -19.40
CA VAL A 59 3.95 -2.66 -19.64
C VAL A 59 3.57 -2.90 -21.12
N GLY A 60 4.55 -2.92 -22.03
CA GLY A 60 4.30 -3.02 -23.46
C GLY A 60 3.90 -1.69 -24.11
N ILE A 61 4.33 -0.57 -23.57
CA ILE A 61 4.09 0.78 -24.08
C ILE A 61 5.40 1.44 -24.54
N ARG A 62 5.27 2.54 -25.30
CA ARG A 62 6.42 3.38 -25.62
C ARG A 62 6.82 4.21 -24.40
N GLN A 63 8.11 4.47 -24.22
CA GLN A 63 8.61 5.31 -23.14
C GLN A 63 7.97 6.73 -23.15
N ALA A 64 7.70 7.29 -24.32
CA ALA A 64 6.95 8.55 -24.43
C ALA A 64 5.54 8.49 -23.82
N SER A 65 4.88 7.32 -23.93
CA SER A 65 3.58 7.12 -23.29
C SER A 65 3.68 7.04 -21.76
N LEU A 66 4.78 6.51 -21.22
CA LEU A 66 5.03 6.53 -19.78
C LEU A 66 5.19 7.98 -19.29
N TYR A 67 5.94 8.81 -20.02
CA TYR A 67 6.15 10.22 -19.65
C TYR A 67 4.87 11.08 -19.73
N TYR A 68 3.84 10.63 -20.44
CA TYR A 68 2.53 11.26 -20.37
C TYR A 68 1.84 11.09 -18.99
N HIS A 69 2.14 9.99 -18.28
CA HIS A 69 1.55 9.67 -16.99
C HIS A 69 2.40 10.06 -15.79
N PHE A 70 3.73 10.05 -15.94
CA PHE A 70 4.70 10.31 -14.86
C PHE A 70 5.91 11.05 -15.42
N ALA A 71 6.35 12.13 -14.79
CA ALA A 71 7.53 12.88 -15.20
C ALA A 71 8.83 12.06 -15.12
N GLY A 72 8.86 11.00 -14.31
CA GLY A 72 10.02 10.13 -14.18
C GLY A 72 9.81 8.99 -13.18
N LYS A 73 10.86 8.21 -12.95
CA LYS A 73 10.79 7.09 -11.99
C LYS A 73 10.62 7.55 -10.54
N ASP A 74 11.05 8.76 -10.24
CA ASP A 74 10.91 9.36 -8.92
C ASP A 74 9.42 9.62 -8.59
N GLU A 75 8.66 10.19 -9.52
CA GLU A 75 7.21 10.37 -9.33
C GLU A 75 6.47 9.03 -9.21
N ILE A 76 6.91 8.02 -9.96
CA ILE A 76 6.38 6.65 -9.84
C ILE A 76 6.65 6.10 -8.44
N LEU A 77 7.87 6.29 -7.91
CA LEU A 77 8.22 5.86 -6.56
C LEU A 77 7.37 6.56 -5.50
N GLY A 78 7.23 7.89 -5.58
CA GLY A 78 6.37 8.66 -4.67
C GLY A 78 4.94 8.13 -4.67
N ALA A 79 4.34 7.92 -5.85
CA ALA A 79 3.00 7.37 -5.98
C ALA A 79 2.87 5.93 -5.44
N LEU A 80 3.93 5.13 -5.50
CA LEU A 80 3.95 3.78 -4.91
C LEU A 80 4.03 3.82 -3.39
N LEU A 81 4.88 4.68 -2.83
CA LEU A 81 5.01 4.86 -1.38
C LEU A 81 3.69 5.39 -0.79
N ASP A 82 3.07 6.36 -1.45
CA ASP A 82 1.78 6.93 -1.04
C ASP A 82 0.69 5.86 -0.93
N ARG A 83 0.65 4.88 -1.82
CA ARG A 83 -0.29 3.74 -1.76
C ARG A 83 -0.14 2.83 -0.53
N THR A 84 1.00 2.87 0.16
CA THR A 84 1.20 2.08 1.39
C THR A 84 0.80 2.83 2.65
N LEU A 85 0.55 4.12 2.57
CA LEU A 85 0.33 5.00 3.71
C LEU A 85 -1.03 5.71 3.64
N ARG A 86 -1.32 6.36 2.51
CA ARG A 86 -2.50 7.21 2.35
C ARG A 86 -3.82 6.50 2.67
N PRO A 87 -4.06 5.23 2.24
CA PRO A 87 -5.31 4.55 2.55
C PRO A 87 -5.59 4.40 4.05
N THR A 88 -4.55 4.30 4.88
CA THR A 88 -4.69 4.24 6.34
C THR A 88 -4.86 5.65 6.91
N LEU A 89 -3.99 6.58 6.51
CA LEU A 89 -3.98 7.94 7.01
C LEU A 89 -5.32 8.66 6.78
N ASP A 90 -5.89 8.51 5.59
CA ASP A 90 -7.18 9.11 5.22
C ASP A 90 -8.37 8.54 6.03
N GLN A 91 -8.17 7.47 6.78
CA GLN A 91 -9.20 6.82 7.60
C GLN A 91 -9.09 7.11 9.09
N VAL A 92 -8.02 7.77 9.54
CA VAL A 92 -7.77 8.04 10.97
C VAL A 92 -8.96 8.77 11.60
N ASP A 93 -9.41 9.89 11.03
CA ASP A 93 -10.52 10.68 11.55
C ASP A 93 -11.84 9.90 11.57
N GLN A 94 -12.08 9.07 10.55
CA GLN A 94 -13.25 8.21 10.50
C GLN A 94 -13.21 7.13 11.57
N ILE A 95 -12.06 6.53 11.83
CA ILE A 95 -11.85 5.55 12.91
C ILE A 95 -12.14 6.20 14.25
N LEU A 96 -11.58 7.39 14.51
CA LEU A 96 -11.79 8.12 15.75
C LEU A 96 -13.28 8.43 15.96
N THR A 97 -13.98 8.86 14.91
CA THR A 97 -15.42 9.15 14.96
C THR A 97 -16.24 7.90 15.24
N LEU A 98 -15.94 6.80 14.55
CA LEU A 98 -16.67 5.52 14.70
C LEU A 98 -16.51 4.91 16.08
N THR A 99 -15.41 5.16 16.75
CA THR A 99 -15.05 4.53 18.04
C THR A 99 -15.14 5.50 19.22
N ALA A 100 -15.70 6.70 19.02
CA ALA A 100 -15.73 7.77 20.04
C ALA A 100 -16.40 7.34 21.36
N ASP A 101 -17.45 6.51 21.27
CA ASP A 101 -18.21 6.00 22.43
C ASP A 101 -17.74 4.59 22.87
N ASP A 102 -16.75 4.01 22.20
CA ASP A 102 -16.24 2.68 22.51
C ASP A 102 -15.11 2.73 23.57
N PRO A 103 -14.77 1.60 24.20
CA PRO A 103 -13.60 1.51 25.05
C PRO A 103 -12.32 1.96 24.30
N ARG A 104 -11.43 2.69 24.97
CA ARG A 104 -10.21 3.27 24.38
C ARG A 104 -9.36 2.29 23.53
N PRO A 105 -9.20 0.98 23.91
CA PRO A 105 -8.45 0.04 23.10
C PRO A 105 -9.05 -0.22 21.70
N THR A 106 -10.35 0.07 21.50
CA THR A 106 -11.06 -0.22 20.24
C THR A 106 -10.49 0.56 19.06
N ALA A 107 -10.25 1.87 19.24
CA ALA A 107 -9.70 2.73 18.21
C ALA A 107 -8.31 2.28 17.77
N LEU A 108 -7.41 2.00 18.71
CA LEU A 108 -6.06 1.52 18.42
C LEU A 108 -6.08 0.17 17.71
N TYR A 109 -6.95 -0.76 18.16
CA TYR A 109 -7.10 -2.06 17.53
C TYR A 109 -7.61 -1.94 16.09
N LEU A 110 -8.62 -1.09 15.84
CA LEU A 110 -9.18 -0.88 14.51
C LEU A 110 -8.17 -0.21 13.58
N LEU A 111 -7.45 0.82 14.03
CA LEU A 111 -6.39 1.47 13.24
C LEU A 111 -5.32 0.45 12.85
N ALA A 112 -4.84 -0.36 13.80
CA ALA A 112 -3.86 -1.40 13.51
C ALA A 112 -4.37 -2.41 12.47
N LEU A 113 -5.63 -2.85 12.55
CA LEU A 113 -6.21 -3.76 11.55
C LEU A 113 -6.28 -3.14 10.16
N VAL A 114 -6.70 -1.87 10.05
CA VAL A 114 -6.79 -1.14 8.78
C VAL A 114 -5.40 -0.99 8.15
N ASP A 115 -4.41 -0.60 8.93
CA ASP A 115 -3.04 -0.40 8.47
C ASP A 115 -2.37 -1.72 8.05
N ILE A 116 -2.49 -2.77 8.87
CA ILE A 116 -2.04 -4.11 8.51
C ILE A 116 -2.67 -4.56 7.19
N ASN A 117 -3.97 -4.34 7.00
CA ASN A 117 -4.65 -4.70 5.76
C ASN A 117 -4.13 -3.89 4.56
N THR A 118 -3.91 -2.59 4.72
CA THR A 118 -3.30 -1.73 3.68
C THR A 118 -1.95 -2.28 3.25
N LEU A 119 -1.06 -2.57 4.21
CA LEU A 119 0.26 -3.12 3.95
C LEU A 119 0.22 -4.55 3.40
N ALA A 120 -0.72 -5.38 3.88
CA ALA A 120 -0.86 -6.77 3.45
C ALA A 120 -1.36 -6.90 2.01
N THR A 121 -2.23 -5.99 1.57
CA THR A 121 -2.85 -6.01 0.25
C THR A 121 -2.09 -5.18 -0.78
N ALA A 122 -1.16 -4.32 -0.36
CA ALA A 122 -0.32 -3.54 -1.27
C ALA A 122 0.41 -4.45 -2.26
N PRO A 123 0.30 -4.21 -3.59
CA PRO A 123 1.00 -5.02 -4.59
C PRO A 123 2.51 -5.06 -4.34
N HIS A 124 3.15 -6.18 -4.70
CA HIS A 124 4.61 -6.36 -4.69
C HIS A 124 5.33 -6.07 -3.36
N ASN A 125 4.61 -5.97 -2.25
CA ASN A 125 5.20 -5.62 -0.94
C ASN A 125 6.00 -4.31 -0.97
N ILE A 126 5.42 -3.27 -1.55
CA ILE A 126 6.02 -1.94 -1.76
C ILE A 126 6.61 -1.34 -0.48
N GLY A 127 6.07 -1.67 0.70
CA GLY A 127 6.61 -1.24 1.99
C GLY A 127 8.10 -1.57 2.19
N LEU A 128 8.66 -2.54 1.45
CA LEU A 128 10.11 -2.80 1.46
C LEU A 128 10.91 -1.59 0.96
N LEU A 129 10.39 -0.79 0.03
CA LEU A 129 11.08 0.39 -0.50
C LEU A 129 11.27 1.46 0.57
N ALA A 130 10.34 1.57 1.52
CA ALA A 130 10.45 2.49 2.65
C ALA A 130 11.55 2.11 3.66
N ARG A 131 12.16 0.93 3.51
CA ARG A 131 13.29 0.46 4.35
C ARG A 131 14.65 0.64 3.66
N VAL A 132 14.67 1.16 2.45
CA VAL A 132 15.91 1.41 1.70
C VAL A 132 16.40 2.81 2.00
N PRO A 133 17.60 2.99 2.64
CA PRO A 133 18.09 4.31 3.04
C PRO A 133 18.17 5.31 1.88
N ASP A 134 18.66 4.89 0.72
CA ASP A 134 18.78 5.75 -0.46
C ASP A 134 17.41 6.23 -0.99
N VAL A 135 16.38 5.40 -0.85
CA VAL A 135 15.00 5.77 -1.19
C VAL A 135 14.49 6.82 -0.21
N MET A 136 14.70 6.62 1.08
CA MET A 136 14.23 7.55 2.13
C MET A 136 15.01 8.86 2.18
N ALA A 137 16.26 8.87 1.73
CA ALA A 137 17.06 10.09 1.58
C ALA A 137 16.69 10.90 0.32
N SER A 138 15.92 10.34 -0.60
CA SER A 138 15.50 11.02 -1.83
C SER A 138 14.46 12.11 -1.53
N PRO A 139 14.51 13.27 -2.23
CA PRO A 139 13.47 14.31 -2.13
C PRO A 139 12.05 13.80 -2.39
N VAL A 140 11.92 12.74 -3.19
CA VAL A 140 10.64 12.09 -3.51
C VAL A 140 9.97 11.48 -2.28
N ALA A 141 10.74 11.03 -1.29
CA ALA A 141 10.20 10.46 -0.06
C ALA A 141 9.67 11.51 0.93
N THR A 142 9.82 12.81 0.65
CA THR A 142 9.47 13.90 1.59
C THR A 142 8.00 13.83 2.01
N GLU A 143 7.08 13.66 1.05
CA GLU A 143 5.64 13.56 1.35
C GLU A 143 5.31 12.28 2.12
N TYR A 144 5.92 11.15 1.74
CA TYR A 144 5.78 9.90 2.47
C TYR A 144 6.28 10.01 3.92
N VAL A 145 7.45 10.64 4.13
CA VAL A 145 8.02 10.85 5.48
C VAL A 145 7.12 11.76 6.32
N ALA A 146 6.54 12.80 5.72
CA ALA A 146 5.59 13.68 6.40
C ALA A 146 4.32 12.90 6.80
N GLY A 147 3.70 12.20 5.86
CA GLY A 147 2.51 11.41 6.16
C GLY A 147 2.77 10.27 7.16
N ARG A 148 3.96 9.62 7.11
CA ARG A 148 4.34 8.62 8.13
C ARG A 148 4.47 9.25 9.53
N ARG A 149 4.91 10.49 9.63
CA ARG A 149 4.94 11.24 10.90
C ARG A 149 3.53 11.51 11.43
N ASP A 150 2.59 11.85 10.55
CA ASP A 150 1.19 12.06 10.94
C ASP A 150 0.55 10.76 11.43
N LEU A 151 0.79 9.64 10.73
CA LEU A 151 0.33 8.32 11.17
C LEU A 151 0.96 7.91 12.51
N LEU A 152 2.25 8.17 12.69
CA LEU A 152 2.95 7.95 13.96
C LEU A 152 2.31 8.76 15.10
N GLY A 153 1.93 10.02 14.83
CA GLY A 153 1.18 10.86 15.75
C GLY A 153 -0.14 10.22 16.19
N ALA A 154 -0.92 9.70 15.26
CA ALA A 154 -2.16 9.01 15.56
C ALA A 154 -1.92 7.74 16.42
N TYR A 155 -0.92 6.95 16.10
CA TYR A 155 -0.55 5.78 16.93
C TYR A 155 -0.10 6.19 18.32
N ARG A 156 0.75 7.22 18.46
CA ARG A 156 1.18 7.75 19.75
C ARG A 156 0.00 8.15 20.62
N ASP A 157 -0.93 8.92 20.06
CA ASP A 157 -2.07 9.47 20.82
C ASP A 157 -3.02 8.35 21.26
N LEU A 158 -3.32 7.39 20.38
CA LEU A 158 -4.15 6.23 20.68
C LEU A 158 -3.48 5.26 21.67
N ALA A 159 -2.19 5.00 21.49
CA ALA A 159 -1.44 4.11 22.38
C ALA A 159 -1.33 4.72 23.79
N THR A 160 -1.08 6.02 23.89
CA THR A 160 -1.04 6.74 25.17
C THR A 160 -2.39 6.71 25.87
N ALA A 161 -3.50 6.81 25.12
CA ALA A 161 -4.84 6.72 25.68
C ALA A 161 -5.18 5.34 26.25
N VAL A 162 -4.51 4.29 25.79
CA VAL A 162 -4.65 2.90 26.28
C VAL A 162 -3.64 2.59 27.39
N LEU A 163 -2.54 3.34 27.46
CA LEU A 163 -1.42 3.05 28.36
C LEU A 163 -1.89 2.97 29.83
N ASP A 164 -1.62 1.84 30.45
CA ASP A 164 -1.84 1.67 31.89
C ASP A 164 -0.87 2.56 32.68
N SER A 165 -1.40 3.21 33.72
CA SER A 165 -0.63 4.12 34.61
C SER A 165 0.58 3.44 35.24
N SER A 166 0.56 2.12 35.45
CA SER A 166 1.69 1.35 35.98
C SER A 166 2.89 1.25 35.01
N ARG A 167 2.67 1.49 33.72
CA ARG A 167 3.68 1.43 32.64
C ARG A 167 4.11 2.79 32.12
N SER A 168 3.40 3.86 32.48
CA SER A 168 3.67 5.21 31.96
C SER A 168 5.04 5.76 32.36
N GLU A 169 5.66 5.24 33.43
CA GLU A 169 7.02 5.60 33.83
C GLU A 169 8.11 4.92 32.99
N ALA A 170 7.80 3.81 32.31
CA ALA A 170 8.77 2.99 31.58
C ALA A 170 8.86 3.32 30.07
N LEU A 171 7.82 3.91 29.50
CA LEU A 171 7.73 4.19 28.06
C LEU A 171 7.22 5.62 27.84
N ASP A 172 8.05 6.46 27.23
CA ASP A 172 7.58 7.75 26.77
C ASP A 172 6.61 7.59 25.57
N PRO A 173 5.69 8.57 25.39
CA PRO A 173 4.65 8.47 24.34
C PRO A 173 5.20 8.31 22.92
N ASP A 174 6.31 8.98 22.57
CA ASP A 174 6.87 8.93 21.21
C ASP A 174 7.47 7.54 20.95
N SER A 175 8.25 7.00 21.91
CA SER A 175 8.77 5.62 21.84
C SER A 175 7.64 4.58 21.77
N LEU A 176 6.56 4.78 22.53
CA LEU A 176 5.41 3.87 22.50
C LEU A 176 4.74 3.87 21.13
N GLY A 177 4.49 5.04 20.56
CA GLY A 177 3.91 5.19 19.22
C GLY A 177 4.77 4.50 18.15
N GLU A 178 6.09 4.72 18.19
CA GLU A 178 7.02 4.08 17.25
C GLU A 178 7.01 2.55 17.39
N LEU A 179 7.03 2.01 18.61
CA LEU A 179 6.99 0.57 18.85
C LEU A 179 5.69 -0.06 18.35
N VAL A 180 4.54 0.61 18.54
CA VAL A 180 3.25 0.14 18.03
C VAL A 180 3.25 0.13 16.51
N LEU A 181 3.73 1.21 15.86
CA LEU A 181 3.82 1.28 14.41
C LEU A 181 4.77 0.21 13.86
N GLN A 182 5.92 -0.04 14.51
CA GLN A 182 6.84 -1.11 14.13
C GLN A 182 6.20 -2.51 14.24
N LEU A 183 5.35 -2.75 15.25
CA LEU A 183 4.58 -4.00 15.34
C LEU A 183 3.67 -4.18 14.12
N VAL A 184 2.97 -3.15 13.69
CA VAL A 184 2.13 -3.17 12.47
C VAL A 184 2.99 -3.43 11.24
N GLU A 185 4.11 -2.73 11.09
CA GLU A 185 5.04 -2.88 9.96
C GLU A 185 5.71 -4.27 9.90
N THR A 186 5.61 -5.12 10.93
CA THR A 186 6.10 -6.51 10.85
C THR A 186 5.45 -7.29 9.72
N VAL A 187 4.24 -6.91 9.29
CA VAL A 187 3.57 -7.50 8.13
C VAL A 187 4.43 -7.44 6.86
N ILE A 188 5.21 -6.39 6.67
CA ILE A 188 6.13 -6.23 5.53
C ILE A 188 7.20 -7.34 5.54
N SER A 189 7.76 -7.63 6.73
CA SER A 189 8.78 -8.70 6.91
C SER A 189 8.19 -10.08 6.73
N VAL A 190 6.96 -10.31 7.26
CA VAL A 190 6.26 -11.59 7.08
C VAL A 190 6.00 -11.85 5.60
N ARG A 191 5.55 -10.84 4.84
CA ARG A 191 5.37 -10.94 3.39
C ARG A 191 6.68 -11.18 2.64
N ALA A 192 7.76 -10.50 3.06
CA ALA A 192 9.08 -10.68 2.45
C ALA A 192 9.62 -12.10 2.63
N SER A 193 9.24 -12.80 3.71
CA SER A 193 9.59 -14.23 3.91
C SER A 193 8.71 -15.20 3.11
N GLY A 194 7.82 -14.72 2.25
CA GLY A 194 6.90 -15.54 1.45
C GLY A 194 5.72 -16.11 2.24
N ARG A 195 5.54 -15.71 3.50
CA ARG A 195 4.43 -16.19 4.34
C ARG A 195 3.17 -15.37 4.05
N ALA A 196 2.03 -16.06 4.01
CA ALA A 196 0.73 -15.42 3.84
C ALA A 196 0.33 -14.65 5.12
N ILE A 197 -0.24 -13.47 4.93
CA ILE A 197 -0.90 -12.72 6.00
C ILE A 197 -2.33 -13.24 6.12
N THR A 198 -2.56 -14.06 7.13
CA THR A 198 -3.88 -14.60 7.45
C THR A 198 -4.61 -13.68 8.44
N ASN A 199 -5.94 -13.81 8.53
CA ASN A 199 -6.72 -13.11 9.55
C ASN A 199 -6.23 -13.39 10.98
N THR A 200 -5.63 -14.55 11.23
CA THR A 200 -5.03 -14.89 12.52
C THR A 200 -3.80 -14.06 12.79
N VAL A 201 -2.89 -13.92 11.79
CA VAL A 201 -1.68 -13.10 11.91
C VAL A 201 -2.05 -11.62 12.09
N THR A 202 -3.00 -11.11 11.29
CA THR A 202 -3.49 -9.72 11.39
C THR A 202 -4.01 -9.42 12.79
N ARG A 203 -4.90 -10.28 13.31
CA ARG A 203 -5.46 -10.12 14.67
C ARG A 203 -4.41 -10.26 15.77
N ALA A 204 -3.42 -11.14 15.60
CA ALA A 204 -2.35 -11.31 16.57
C ALA A 204 -1.48 -10.06 16.65
N ILE A 205 -1.10 -9.47 15.51
CA ILE A 205 -0.33 -8.22 15.48
C ILE A 205 -1.11 -7.09 16.15
N ALA A 206 -2.37 -6.89 15.77
CA ALA A 206 -3.21 -5.83 16.36
C ALA A 206 -3.44 -6.04 17.88
N ALA A 207 -3.62 -7.26 18.34
CA ALA A 207 -3.71 -7.58 19.77
C ALA A 207 -2.39 -7.30 20.51
N SER A 208 -1.25 -7.57 19.87
CA SER A 208 0.08 -7.28 20.43
C SER A 208 0.29 -5.77 20.63
N CYS A 209 -0.26 -4.93 19.74
CA CYS A 209 -0.24 -3.46 19.93
C CYS A 209 -0.95 -3.06 21.23
N LEU A 210 -2.12 -3.62 21.52
CA LEU A 210 -2.84 -3.37 22.78
C LEU A 210 -2.08 -3.89 24.01
N SER A 211 -1.53 -5.10 23.91
CA SER A 211 -0.77 -5.72 25.00
C SER A 211 0.50 -4.94 25.33
N LEU A 212 1.16 -4.35 24.32
CA LEU A 212 2.29 -3.46 24.52
C LEU A 212 1.90 -2.23 25.37
N CYS A 213 0.71 -1.68 25.14
CA CYS A 213 0.16 -0.57 25.91
C CYS A 213 -0.36 -0.99 27.32
N GLY A 214 -0.28 -2.26 27.69
CA GLY A 214 -0.70 -2.77 28.99
C GLY A 214 -2.16 -3.21 29.07
N ALA A 215 -2.88 -3.26 27.95
CA ALA A 215 -4.23 -3.81 27.94
C ALA A 215 -4.22 -5.28 28.37
N ASP A 216 -5.08 -5.64 29.30
CA ASP A 216 -5.26 -7.02 29.73
C ASP A 216 -6.03 -7.86 28.68
N THR A 217 -6.10 -9.16 28.91
CA THR A 217 -6.80 -10.08 28.00
C THR A 217 -8.26 -9.72 27.79
N ASN A 218 -8.96 -9.24 28.83
CA ASN A 218 -10.37 -8.87 28.73
C ASN A 218 -10.55 -7.62 27.86
N ALA A 219 -9.69 -6.61 28.03
CA ALA A 219 -9.70 -5.41 27.21
C ALA A 219 -9.42 -5.73 25.72
N VAL A 220 -8.46 -6.62 25.44
CA VAL A 220 -8.17 -7.10 24.08
C VAL A 220 -9.37 -7.83 23.48
N LEU A 221 -10.00 -8.75 24.20
CA LEU A 221 -11.18 -9.49 23.72
C LEU A 221 -12.38 -8.57 23.51
N SER A 222 -12.58 -7.58 24.39
CA SER A 222 -13.63 -6.57 24.25
C SER A 222 -13.41 -5.74 22.98
N ALA A 223 -12.21 -5.22 22.74
CA ALA A 223 -11.89 -4.48 21.52
C ALA A 223 -12.11 -5.31 20.25
N GLN A 224 -11.72 -6.59 20.27
CA GLN A 224 -11.97 -7.52 19.17
C GLN A 224 -13.46 -7.73 18.87
N SER A 225 -14.28 -7.83 19.91
CA SER A 225 -15.73 -8.01 19.75
C SER A 225 -16.37 -6.76 19.16
N VAL A 226 -16.08 -5.59 19.73
CA VAL A 226 -16.63 -4.30 19.27
C VAL A 226 -16.22 -4.01 17.82
N VAL A 227 -14.94 -4.21 17.48
CA VAL A 227 -14.46 -3.96 16.12
C VAL A 227 -15.13 -4.84 15.07
N ARG A 228 -15.48 -6.08 15.41
CA ARG A 228 -16.22 -6.94 14.47
C ARG A 228 -17.50 -6.27 13.99
N ASP A 229 -18.26 -5.68 14.90
CA ASP A 229 -19.51 -4.99 14.59
C ASP A 229 -19.26 -3.66 13.83
N ARG A 230 -18.15 -2.98 14.15
CA ARG A 230 -17.76 -1.71 13.51
C ARG A 230 -17.22 -1.90 12.10
N LEU A 231 -16.54 -3.02 11.80
CA LEU A 231 -16.01 -3.28 10.46
C LEU A 231 -17.10 -3.30 9.38
N ASP A 232 -18.25 -3.83 9.68
CA ASP A 232 -19.39 -3.85 8.74
C ASP A 232 -19.91 -2.43 8.48
N ALA A 233 -20.01 -1.59 9.51
CA ALA A 233 -20.38 -0.18 9.39
C ALA A 233 -19.34 0.61 8.57
N PHE A 234 -18.05 0.40 8.87
CA PHE A 234 -16.93 1.01 8.17
C PHE A 234 -16.88 0.65 6.68
N ALA A 235 -17.10 -0.63 6.34
CA ALA A 235 -17.14 -1.10 4.96
C ALA A 235 -18.35 -0.54 4.18
N ASN A 236 -19.50 -0.35 4.84
CA ASN A 236 -20.71 0.18 4.22
C ASN A 236 -20.59 1.68 3.90
N GLN A 237 -19.93 2.46 4.76
CA GLN A 237 -19.68 3.90 4.51
C GLN A 237 -18.74 4.15 3.31
N ARG A 238 -17.87 3.20 2.97
CA ARG A 238 -16.95 3.31 1.81
C ARG A 238 -17.59 2.97 0.47
N ARG A 239 -18.83 2.47 0.45
CA ARG A 239 -19.57 2.11 -0.77
C ARG A 239 -20.48 3.22 -1.27
N VAL A 240 -20.61 4.30 -0.51
CA VAL A 240 -21.35 5.51 -0.85
C VAL A 240 -20.39 6.58 -1.39
#